data_29e3b99a2736ae8fd2b6ec3eea3e05a0
#
_entry.id   29e3b99a2736ae8fd2b6ec3eea3e05a0
#
_cell.length_a   1.000
_cell.length_b   1.000
_cell.length_c   1.000
_cell.angle_alpha   90.00
_cell.angle_beta   90.00
_cell.angle_gamma   90.00
#
_symmetry.space_group_name_H-M   'P 1'
#
loop_
_entity.id
_entity.type
_entity.pdbx_description
1 polymer ?
#
loop_
_entity_poly.entity_id
_entity_poly.type
_entity_poly.pdbx_seq_one_letter_code
_entity_poly.pdbx_strand_id
1 'polypeptide(L)'
;MLVPFLPWNAHQCFHVVRSRGESLEGRKPRAEIMADFDYESLLDRARENIPEEISSRTRWRLPAPQILIEGSNTIFRNFNEVVSMMDRDDNHVYQYILNELGTSGSRDGPRARFKGRIPPKRIKTTIANYVNTYIKCSQCGAPDTHFVKEDRTTLLKCQACGATRPVKL
;
A
#
# COMPACT_ATOMS: atom_id res chain seq x y z
N MET A 1 -21.42 25.06 -30.98
CA MET A 1 -21.48 23.83 -31.76
C MET A 1 -21.98 22.73 -30.83
N LEU A 2 -23.26 22.39 -30.96
CA LEU A 2 -23.95 21.38 -30.17
C LEU A 2 -23.69 20.00 -30.81
N VAL A 3 -23.22 19.03 -30.03
CA VAL A 3 -23.07 17.64 -30.43
C VAL A 3 -24.39 16.93 -30.09
N PRO A 4 -25.07 16.27 -31.03
CA PRO A 4 -26.35 15.62 -30.76
C PRO A 4 -26.16 14.28 -30.03
N PHE A 5 -26.93 14.14 -28.94
CA PHE A 5 -27.16 12.91 -28.20
C PHE A 5 -27.91 11.90 -29.09
N LEU A 6 -27.30 10.76 -29.40
CA LEU A 6 -27.96 9.64 -30.05
C LEU A 6 -28.65 8.75 -29.01
N PRO A 7 -29.96 8.39 -29.23
CA PRO A 7 -30.65 7.53 -28.31
C PRO A 7 -30.24 6.05 -28.50
N TRP A 8 -30.03 5.38 -27.37
CA TRP A 8 -29.72 3.95 -27.26
C TRP A 8 -30.92 3.12 -27.76
N ASN A 9 -30.74 2.46 -28.87
CA ASN A 9 -31.75 1.62 -29.50
C ASN A 9 -31.77 0.22 -28.86
N ALA A 10 -32.80 -0.06 -28.05
CA ALA A 10 -32.96 -1.29 -27.26
C ALA A 10 -33.52 -2.48 -28.08
N HIS A 11 -33.31 -2.55 -29.38
CA HIS A 11 -33.79 -3.63 -30.24
C HIS A 11 -32.71 -4.22 -31.15
N GLN A 12 -31.65 -4.78 -30.56
CA GLN A 12 -30.89 -5.81 -31.26
C GLN A 12 -31.11 -7.14 -30.58
N CYS A 13 -32.20 -7.79 -31.05
CA CYS A 13 -32.51 -9.17 -30.79
C CYS A 13 -31.34 -10.08 -31.09
N PHE A 14 -30.98 -10.84 -30.10
CA PHE A 14 -30.15 -12.03 -30.19
C PHE A 14 -30.70 -12.99 -31.24
N HIS A 15 -30.09 -13.06 -32.40
CA HIS A 15 -30.17 -14.24 -33.24
C HIS A 15 -29.33 -15.35 -32.62
N VAL A 16 -29.99 -16.14 -31.75
CA VAL A 16 -29.46 -17.42 -31.31
C VAL A 16 -29.50 -18.37 -32.53
N VAL A 17 -28.35 -18.58 -33.11
CA VAL A 17 -28.13 -19.68 -34.05
C VAL A 17 -28.31 -20.99 -33.24
N ARG A 18 -29.40 -21.65 -33.48
CA ARG A 18 -29.65 -23.03 -33.07
C ARG A 18 -28.73 -23.95 -33.85
N SER A 19 -27.55 -24.22 -33.35
CA SER A 19 -26.74 -25.37 -33.79
C SER A 19 -27.20 -26.62 -33.03
N ARG A 20 -27.63 -27.55 -33.86
CA ARG A 20 -28.01 -28.95 -33.65
C ARG A 20 -27.34 -29.63 -32.44
N GLY A 21 -28.18 -30.26 -31.60
CA GLY A 21 -28.02 -31.60 -31.03
C GLY A 21 -26.63 -32.01 -30.55
N GLU A 22 -26.15 -31.42 -29.45
CA GLU A 22 -25.19 -32.10 -28.58
C GLU A 22 -25.99 -32.68 -27.40
N SER A 23 -26.00 -34.01 -27.35
CA SER A 23 -26.57 -34.81 -26.31
C SER A 23 -26.03 -34.35 -24.95
N LEU A 24 -26.91 -33.97 -24.03
CA LEU A 24 -26.62 -33.58 -22.65
C LEU A 24 -26.26 -34.81 -21.77
N GLU A 25 -25.62 -35.81 -22.36
CA GLU A 25 -25.10 -36.98 -21.66
C GLU A 25 -23.73 -36.62 -21.09
N GLY A 26 -23.70 -36.30 -19.81
CA GLY A 26 -22.45 -36.04 -19.07
C GLY A 26 -22.49 -34.90 -18.07
N ARG A 27 -23.60 -34.20 -17.95
CA ARG A 27 -23.73 -33.19 -16.89
C ARG A 27 -24.05 -33.89 -15.57
N LYS A 28 -23.04 -34.05 -14.69
CA LYS A 28 -23.23 -34.57 -13.34
C LYS A 28 -24.35 -33.82 -12.64
N PRO A 29 -25.28 -34.50 -11.91
CA PRO A 29 -26.38 -33.85 -11.20
C PRO A 29 -25.83 -32.82 -10.22
N ARG A 30 -26.52 -31.69 -10.07
CA ARG A 30 -26.12 -30.55 -9.25
C ARG A 30 -25.80 -30.92 -7.80
N ALA A 31 -26.38 -32.01 -7.29
CA ALA A 31 -26.10 -32.57 -5.97
C ALA A 31 -24.70 -33.22 -5.86
N GLU A 32 -24.20 -33.87 -6.92
CA GLU A 32 -22.87 -34.46 -6.95
C GLU A 32 -21.78 -33.38 -7.09
N ILE A 33 -22.09 -32.27 -7.77
CA ILE A 33 -21.17 -31.11 -7.88
C ILE A 33 -21.01 -30.42 -6.52
N MET A 34 -22.04 -30.43 -5.67
CA MET A 34 -21.97 -29.83 -4.33
C MET A 34 -21.28 -30.72 -3.28
N ALA A 35 -21.23 -32.04 -3.49
CA ALA A 35 -20.55 -32.98 -2.59
C ALA A 35 -19.01 -32.96 -2.72
N ASP A 36 -18.49 -32.43 -3.84
CA ASP A 36 -17.05 -32.40 -4.14
C ASP A 36 -16.37 -31.08 -3.71
N PHE A 37 -17.14 -30.16 -3.08
CA PHE A 37 -16.66 -28.89 -2.56
C PHE A 37 -16.42 -28.95 -1.05
N ASP A 38 -15.53 -29.85 -0.63
CA ASP A 38 -15.00 -29.77 0.72
C ASP A 38 -14.13 -28.50 0.86
N TYR A 39 -14.45 -27.68 1.87
CA TYR A 39 -13.77 -26.39 2.10
C TYR A 39 -12.24 -26.57 2.28
N GLU A 40 -11.83 -27.61 2.96
CA GLU A 40 -10.40 -27.87 3.20
C GLU A 40 -9.66 -28.23 1.91
N SER A 41 -10.27 -29.07 1.06
CA SER A 41 -9.68 -29.43 -0.24
C SER A 41 -9.58 -28.24 -1.20
N LEU A 42 -10.55 -27.31 -1.15
CA LEU A 42 -10.51 -26.07 -1.92
C LEU A 42 -9.43 -25.12 -1.42
N LEU A 43 -9.25 -25.05 -0.10
CA LEU A 43 -8.17 -24.23 0.49
C LEU A 43 -6.79 -24.76 0.12
N ASP A 44 -6.58 -26.08 0.18
CA ASP A 44 -5.29 -26.67 -0.16
C ASP A 44 -4.97 -26.47 -1.63
N ARG A 45 -5.93 -26.70 -2.52
CA ARG A 45 -5.79 -26.38 -3.95
C ARG A 45 -5.51 -24.91 -4.20
N ALA A 46 -6.14 -24.00 -3.46
CA ALA A 46 -5.88 -22.58 -3.56
C ALA A 46 -4.44 -22.24 -3.10
N ARG A 47 -3.96 -22.85 -2.02
CA ARG A 47 -2.59 -22.67 -1.51
C ARG A 47 -1.54 -23.16 -2.50
N GLU A 48 -1.75 -24.32 -3.14
CA GLU A 48 -0.86 -24.87 -4.15
C GLU A 48 -0.75 -23.97 -5.39
N ASN A 49 -1.83 -23.27 -5.75
CA ASN A 49 -1.88 -22.39 -6.90
C ASN A 49 -1.44 -20.93 -6.58
N ILE A 50 -1.12 -20.61 -5.33
CA ILE A 50 -0.62 -19.27 -4.98
C ILE A 50 0.84 -19.16 -5.41
N PRO A 51 1.21 -18.23 -6.33
CA PRO A 51 2.60 -17.99 -6.68
C PRO A 51 3.41 -17.61 -5.42
N GLU A 52 4.62 -18.13 -5.30
CA GLU A 52 5.51 -17.87 -4.15
C GLU A 52 5.77 -16.37 -3.92
N GLU A 53 5.75 -15.58 -4.99
CA GLU A 53 5.86 -14.11 -4.94
C GLU A 53 4.71 -13.45 -4.16
N ILE A 54 3.54 -14.08 -4.12
CA ILE A 54 2.37 -13.59 -3.38
C ILE A 54 2.43 -14.01 -1.91
N SER A 55 3.03 -15.15 -1.63
CA SER A 55 3.18 -15.67 -0.26
C SER A 55 4.19 -14.86 0.57
N SER A 56 5.15 -14.18 -0.09
CA SER A 56 6.08 -13.31 0.60
C SER A 56 5.39 -11.99 0.96
N ARG A 57 5.13 -11.76 2.25
CA ARG A 57 4.57 -10.51 2.82
C ARG A 57 5.43 -9.26 2.58
N THR A 58 6.48 -9.35 1.75
CA THR A 58 7.51 -8.32 1.59
C THR A 58 7.34 -7.53 0.29
N ARG A 59 6.12 -7.16 -0.08
CA ARG A 59 5.90 -6.30 -1.25
C ARG A 59 6.31 -4.85 -1.03
N TRP A 60 6.22 -4.38 0.21
CA TRP A 60 6.57 -3.01 0.54
C TRP A 60 8.04 -2.91 0.89
N ARG A 61 8.80 -2.22 0.04
CA ARG A 61 10.23 -1.95 0.25
C ARG A 61 10.46 -0.46 0.13
N LEU A 62 11.02 0.12 1.17
CA LEU A 62 11.42 1.52 1.15
C LEU A 62 12.69 1.68 0.32
N PRO A 63 12.75 2.67 -0.61
CA PRO A 63 13.97 2.98 -1.33
C PRO A 63 15.07 3.43 -0.36
N ALA A 64 16.31 3.05 -0.66
CA ALA A 64 17.43 3.41 0.18
C ALA A 64 17.63 4.93 0.18
N PRO A 65 17.74 5.59 1.36
CA PRO A 65 17.96 7.02 1.44
C PRO A 65 19.32 7.40 0.86
N GLN A 66 19.32 8.31 -0.11
CA GLN A 66 20.52 8.86 -0.75
C GLN A 66 20.93 10.13 -0.01
N ILE A 67 22.01 10.04 0.74
CA ILE A 67 22.49 11.13 1.60
C ILE A 67 23.84 11.60 1.08
N LEU A 68 23.95 12.91 0.86
CA LEU A 68 25.16 13.59 0.47
C LEU A 68 25.53 14.62 1.53
N ILE A 69 26.80 14.67 1.91
CA ILE A 69 27.33 15.68 2.85
C ILE A 69 28.04 16.75 2.04
N GLU A 70 27.51 17.96 2.07
CA GLU A 70 28.11 19.12 1.42
C GLU A 70 28.56 20.16 2.47
N GLY A 71 29.84 20.23 2.68
CA GLY A 71 30.44 21.15 3.66
C GLY A 71 29.93 20.91 5.08
N SER A 72 29.15 21.85 5.61
CA SER A 72 28.50 21.76 6.93
C SER A 72 27.05 21.30 6.87
N ASN A 73 26.53 20.96 5.70
CA ASN A 73 25.13 20.56 5.51
C ASN A 73 25.04 19.11 5.03
N THR A 74 23.93 18.47 5.37
CA THR A 74 23.59 17.12 4.90
C THR A 74 22.38 17.23 4.01
N ILE A 75 22.46 16.69 2.79
CA ILE A 75 21.39 16.72 1.79
C ILE A 75 20.83 15.33 1.61
N PHE A 76 19.53 15.18 1.80
CA PHE A 76 18.78 13.97 1.49
C PHE A 76 18.15 14.14 0.11
N ARG A 77 18.75 13.49 -0.92
CA ARG A 77 18.45 13.75 -2.32
C ARG A 77 17.09 13.20 -2.77
N ASN A 78 16.76 11.99 -2.36
CA ASN A 78 15.53 11.30 -2.75
C ASN A 78 14.46 11.33 -1.65
N PHE A 79 14.35 12.45 -0.92
CA PHE A 79 13.40 12.60 0.19
C PHE A 79 11.96 12.38 -0.25
N ASN A 80 11.53 13.03 -1.33
CA ASN A 80 10.16 12.92 -1.84
C ASN A 80 9.80 11.49 -2.29
N GLU A 81 10.74 10.80 -2.95
CA GLU A 81 10.56 9.41 -3.36
C GLU A 81 10.30 8.49 -2.16
N VAL A 82 11.11 8.67 -1.11
CA VAL A 82 10.97 7.89 0.12
C VAL A 82 9.63 8.19 0.81
N VAL A 83 9.23 9.45 0.88
CA VAL A 83 7.97 9.85 1.54
C VAL A 83 6.73 9.41 0.75
N SER A 84 6.77 9.51 -0.58
CA SER A 84 5.69 9.02 -1.45
C SER A 84 5.43 7.53 -1.28
N MET A 85 6.49 6.73 -1.10
CA MET A 85 6.36 5.29 -0.82
C MET A 85 5.80 4.99 0.57
N MET A 86 5.87 5.94 1.49
CA MET A 86 5.31 5.84 2.84
C MET A 86 3.84 6.22 2.90
N ASP A 87 3.31 6.87 1.86
CA ASP A 87 1.94 7.43 1.82
C ASP A 87 1.65 8.31 3.05
N ARG A 88 2.55 9.28 3.30
CA ARG A 88 2.47 10.20 4.44
C ARG A 88 2.69 11.64 4.00
N ASP A 89 2.19 12.57 4.83
CA ASP A 89 2.46 13.99 4.62
C ASP A 89 3.95 14.30 4.75
N ASP A 90 4.48 14.94 3.72
CA ASP A 90 5.89 15.33 3.63
C ASP A 90 6.35 16.17 4.82
N ASN A 91 5.48 17.10 5.28
CA ASN A 91 5.80 17.99 6.39
C ASN A 91 5.91 17.21 7.70
N HIS A 92 5.02 16.24 7.91
CA HIS A 92 5.06 15.40 9.10
C HIS A 92 6.34 14.56 9.17
N VAL A 93 6.70 13.88 8.07
CA VAL A 93 7.95 13.10 8.00
C VAL A 93 9.17 13.99 8.22
N TYR A 94 9.19 15.17 7.58
CA TYR A 94 10.28 16.12 7.68
C TYR A 94 10.44 16.64 9.11
N GLN A 95 9.36 17.08 9.77
CA GLN A 95 9.40 17.56 11.16
C GLN A 95 9.85 16.46 12.12
N TYR A 96 9.38 15.23 11.93
CA TYR A 96 9.82 14.09 12.73
C TYR A 96 11.35 13.91 12.63
N ILE A 97 11.89 13.95 11.41
CA ILE A 97 13.33 13.79 11.20
C ILE A 97 14.10 14.94 11.85
N LEU A 98 13.64 16.18 11.74
CA LEU A 98 14.29 17.34 12.40
C LEU A 98 14.32 17.20 13.91
N ASN A 99 13.19 16.81 14.51
CA ASN A 99 13.06 16.63 15.95
C ASN A 99 13.97 15.50 16.46
N GLU A 100 14.00 14.38 15.77
CA GLU A 100 14.82 13.22 16.18
C GLU A 100 16.32 13.47 16.01
N LEU A 101 16.70 14.22 14.99
CA LEU A 101 18.10 14.59 14.77
C LEU A 101 18.54 15.78 15.63
N GLY A 102 17.60 16.56 16.18
CA GLY A 102 17.88 17.77 16.96
C GLY A 102 18.50 18.87 16.11
N THR A 103 18.13 18.99 14.84
CA THR A 103 18.72 19.94 13.89
C THR A 103 17.64 20.79 13.22
N SER A 104 18.07 21.88 12.61
CA SER A 104 17.22 22.67 11.72
C SER A 104 17.57 22.39 10.26
N GLY A 105 16.63 22.66 9.37
CA GLY A 105 16.84 22.43 7.96
C GLY A 105 15.89 23.23 7.09
N SER A 106 16.00 23.05 5.78
CA SER A 106 15.09 23.60 4.77
C SER A 106 14.72 22.53 3.76
N ARG A 107 13.56 22.66 3.15
CA ARG A 107 13.15 21.82 2.01
C ARG A 107 13.44 22.58 0.71
N ASP A 108 14.14 21.93 -0.21
CA ASP A 108 14.41 22.43 -1.55
C ASP A 108 13.74 21.51 -2.59
N GLY A 109 12.44 21.69 -2.79
CA GLY A 109 11.66 20.84 -3.69
C GLY A 109 11.67 19.36 -3.26
N PRO A 110 12.19 18.44 -4.10
CA PRO A 110 12.21 17.01 -3.80
C PRO A 110 13.31 16.59 -2.80
N ARG A 111 14.14 17.52 -2.36
CA ARG A 111 15.27 17.29 -1.48
C ARG A 111 15.03 17.90 -0.10
N ALA A 112 15.58 17.27 0.93
CA ALA A 112 15.63 17.85 2.27
C ALA A 112 17.08 18.18 2.64
N ARG A 113 17.32 19.39 3.14
CA ARG A 113 18.61 19.87 3.59
C ARG A 113 18.58 20.03 5.10
N PHE A 114 19.55 19.43 5.78
CA PHE A 114 19.74 19.51 7.23
C PHE A 114 21.00 20.26 7.55
N LYS A 115 20.97 21.12 8.56
CA LYS A 115 22.18 21.80 9.07
C LYS A 115 22.99 20.82 9.90
N GLY A 116 24.29 20.78 9.63
CA GLY A 116 25.23 19.90 10.34
C GLY A 116 25.64 18.68 9.52
N ARG A 117 26.77 18.10 9.92
CA ARG A 117 27.30 16.85 9.37
C ARG A 117 26.64 15.66 10.09
N ILE A 118 25.59 15.11 9.51
CA ILE A 118 24.86 14.00 10.09
C ILE A 118 25.31 12.71 9.39
N PRO A 119 25.77 11.70 10.14
CA PRO A 119 26.19 10.45 9.55
C PRO A 119 24.98 9.77 8.87
N PRO A 120 25.15 9.22 7.65
CA PRO A 120 24.08 8.56 6.91
C PRO A 120 23.38 7.45 7.69
N LYS A 121 24.14 6.76 8.56
CA LYS A 121 23.60 5.70 9.42
C LYS A 121 22.51 6.23 10.36
N ARG A 122 22.71 7.41 10.95
CA ARG A 122 21.76 8.03 11.88
C ARG A 122 20.44 8.37 11.17
N ILE A 123 20.49 8.94 9.97
CA ILE A 123 19.31 9.25 9.17
C ILE A 123 18.55 7.94 8.79
N LYS A 124 19.27 6.89 8.38
CA LYS A 124 18.67 5.58 8.09
C LYS A 124 17.97 5.00 9.32
N THR A 125 18.56 5.09 10.49
CA THR A 125 17.96 4.62 11.75
C THR A 125 16.71 5.43 12.09
N THR A 126 16.76 6.77 11.96
CA THR A 126 15.59 7.64 12.20
C THR A 126 14.42 7.29 11.28
N ILE A 127 14.69 7.05 9.99
CA ILE A 127 13.67 6.62 9.03
C ILE A 127 13.11 5.24 9.42
N ALA A 128 13.95 4.30 9.82
CA ALA A 128 13.50 2.97 10.26
C ALA A 128 12.61 3.06 11.52
N ASN A 129 12.95 3.93 12.46
CA ASN A 129 12.14 4.20 13.65
C ASN A 129 10.78 4.81 13.26
N TYR A 130 10.77 5.77 12.33
CA TYR A 130 9.54 6.34 11.81
C TYR A 130 8.64 5.27 11.19
N VAL A 131 9.18 4.41 10.35
CA VAL A 131 8.47 3.30 9.72
C VAL A 131 7.86 2.37 10.76
N ASN A 132 8.60 1.99 11.76
CA ASN A 132 8.13 1.09 12.82
C ASN A 132 7.04 1.74 13.69
N THR A 133 7.13 3.07 13.90
CA THR A 133 6.21 3.80 14.76
C THR A 133 4.95 4.25 14.04
N TYR A 134 5.04 4.74 12.81
CA TYR A 134 3.93 5.42 12.12
C TYR A 134 3.41 4.70 10.88
N ILE A 135 4.10 3.68 10.38
CA ILE A 135 3.69 2.96 9.16
C ILE A 135 3.28 1.53 9.48
N LYS A 136 4.12 0.78 10.19
CA LYS A 136 3.83 -0.61 10.49
C LYS A 136 2.76 -0.74 11.57
N CYS A 137 1.79 -1.60 11.30
CA CYS A 137 0.81 -1.99 12.30
C CYS A 137 1.47 -2.84 13.38
N SER A 138 1.20 -2.54 14.66
CA SER A 138 1.73 -3.31 15.79
C SER A 138 1.13 -4.70 15.92
N GLN A 139 -0.04 -4.96 15.33
CA GLN A 139 -0.74 -6.23 15.42
C GLN A 139 -0.39 -7.19 14.28
N CYS A 140 -0.48 -6.73 13.04
CA CYS A 140 -0.29 -7.59 11.86
C CYS A 140 1.03 -7.33 11.13
N GLY A 141 1.77 -6.27 11.48
CA GLY A 141 3.01 -5.88 10.82
C GLY A 141 2.86 -5.32 9.40
N ALA A 142 1.62 -5.22 8.89
CA ALA A 142 1.36 -4.66 7.56
C ALA A 142 1.63 -3.16 7.51
N PRO A 143 2.13 -2.62 6.38
CA PRO A 143 2.41 -1.20 6.21
C PRO A 143 1.16 -0.38 5.83
N ASP A 144 0.01 -1.04 5.62
CA ASP A 144 -1.24 -0.46 5.14
C ASP A 144 -1.98 0.26 6.27
N THR A 145 -1.43 1.37 6.73
CA THR A 145 -2.00 2.17 7.82
C THR A 145 -2.21 3.60 7.37
N HIS A 146 -3.18 4.29 7.95
CA HIS A 146 -3.47 5.70 7.70
C HIS A 146 -3.79 6.43 9.00
N PHE A 147 -3.62 7.76 8.99
CA PHE A 147 -3.99 8.60 10.11
C PHE A 147 -5.47 8.97 10.03
N VAL A 148 -6.17 8.78 11.13
CA VAL A 148 -7.54 9.24 11.32
C VAL A 148 -7.54 10.21 12.49
N LYS A 149 -8.09 11.40 12.29
CA LYS A 149 -8.23 12.38 13.35
C LYS A 149 -9.61 12.22 13.98
N GLU A 150 -9.63 11.84 15.24
CA GLU A 150 -10.84 11.77 16.04
C GLU A 150 -10.73 12.80 17.18
N ASP A 151 -11.57 13.84 17.10
CA ASP A 151 -11.60 14.97 18.03
C ASP A 151 -10.22 15.64 18.18
N ARG A 152 -9.57 15.43 19.32
CA ARG A 152 -8.25 15.99 19.65
C ARG A 152 -7.11 14.99 19.52
N THR A 153 -7.43 13.74 19.14
CA THR A 153 -6.46 12.66 19.09
C THR A 153 -6.29 12.18 17.65
N THR A 154 -5.05 11.95 17.25
CA THR A 154 -4.76 11.28 15.97
C THR A 154 -4.58 9.79 16.24
N LEU A 155 -5.34 8.99 15.50
CA LEU A 155 -5.28 7.54 15.55
C LEU A 155 -4.60 7.00 14.30
N LEU A 156 -3.77 6.00 14.46
CA LEU A 156 -3.24 5.16 13.38
C LEU A 156 -4.18 3.97 13.21
N LYS A 157 -4.86 3.89 12.07
CA LYS A 157 -5.78 2.81 11.72
C LYS A 157 -5.16 1.92 10.65
N CYS A 158 -5.18 0.61 10.89
CA CYS A 158 -4.71 -0.38 9.93
C CYS A 158 -5.85 -0.82 9.02
N GLN A 159 -5.62 -0.81 7.70
CA GLN A 159 -6.60 -1.29 6.71
C GLN A 159 -6.63 -2.81 6.61
N ALA A 160 -5.51 -3.47 6.91
CA ALA A 160 -5.40 -4.93 6.81
C ALA A 160 -6.09 -5.68 7.96
N CYS A 161 -5.97 -5.20 9.21
CA CYS A 161 -6.52 -5.90 10.38
C CYS A 161 -7.52 -5.06 11.20
N GLY A 162 -7.76 -3.79 10.83
CA GLY A 162 -8.69 -2.91 11.53
C GLY A 162 -8.18 -2.37 12.87
N ALA A 163 -6.99 -2.74 13.32
CA ALA A 163 -6.43 -2.26 14.59
C ALA A 163 -6.24 -0.75 14.59
N THR A 164 -6.58 -0.10 15.69
CA THR A 164 -6.42 1.34 15.89
C THR A 164 -5.53 1.59 17.10
N ARG A 165 -4.65 2.60 17.02
CA ARG A 165 -3.86 3.05 18.16
C ARG A 165 -3.65 4.56 18.13
N PRO A 166 -3.60 5.23 19.28
CA PRO A 166 -3.29 6.65 19.34
C PRO A 166 -1.80 6.89 19.02
N VAL A 167 -1.55 7.96 18.25
CA VAL A 167 -0.20 8.43 17.91
C VAL A 167 -0.10 9.92 18.17
N LYS A 168 1.09 10.37 18.59
CA LYS A 168 1.40 11.79 18.68
C LYS A 168 2.02 12.23 17.36
N LEU A 169 1.43 13.23 16.73
CA LEU A 169 1.98 13.90 15.55
C LEU A 169 2.85 15.07 15.97
#